data_61d787a24157af71baaea88c14ae7a50
#
_entry.id   61d787a24157af71baaea88c14ae7a50
#
_cell.length_a   1.000
_cell.length_b   1.000
_cell.length_c   1.000
_cell.angle_alpha   90.00
_cell.angle_beta   90.00
_cell.angle_gamma   90.00
#
_symmetry.space_group_name_H-M   'P 1'
#
loop_
_entity.id
_entity.type
_entity.pdbx_description
1 polymer ?
#
loop_
_entity_poly.entity_id
_entity_poly.type
_entity_poly.pdbx_seq_one_letter_code
_entity_poly.pdbx_strand_id
1 'polypeptide(L)'
;MPLTPDEQTELVNAAKHAYKNAYAPYSNFRVGAAILIESGEMFSGCNVENASYGLTNCAERTAIFSAVSALGGTQVRIRALAVVNDRGVACSPCGACRQVISEFGAGAEVFYLGPRGIQRSSLRELLPDCFGSESLA
;
A
#
# COMPACT_ATOMS: atom_id res chain seq x y z
N MET A 1 -2.16 -13.14 12.01
CA MET A 1 -3.06 -12.51 12.99
C MET A 1 -3.71 -11.27 12.41
N PRO A 2 -5.04 -11.17 12.49
CA PRO A 2 -5.72 -9.95 12.03
C PRO A 2 -5.28 -8.74 12.87
N LEU A 3 -5.35 -7.57 12.27
CA LEU A 3 -5.09 -6.33 12.99
C LEU A 3 -6.17 -6.09 14.05
N THR A 4 -5.75 -5.52 15.19
CA THR A 4 -6.70 -5.00 16.15
C THR A 4 -7.36 -3.74 15.60
N PRO A 5 -8.54 -3.33 16.11
CA PRO A 5 -9.16 -2.08 15.67
C PRO A 5 -8.25 -0.86 15.83
N ASP A 6 -7.44 -0.81 16.89
CA ASP A 6 -6.51 0.30 17.11
C ASP A 6 -5.39 0.30 16.08
N GLU A 7 -4.82 -0.86 15.77
CA GLU A 7 -3.79 -0.99 14.73
C GLU A 7 -4.34 -0.57 13.37
N GLN A 8 -5.58 -0.98 13.06
CA GLN A 8 -6.23 -0.58 11.82
C GLN A 8 -6.40 0.93 11.74
N THR A 9 -6.86 1.56 12.82
CA THR A 9 -7.04 3.01 12.88
C THR A 9 -5.73 3.74 12.70
N GLU A 10 -4.66 3.31 13.37
CA GLU A 10 -3.34 3.90 13.23
C GLU A 10 -2.82 3.79 11.79
N LEU A 11 -3.00 2.63 11.18
CA LEU A 11 -2.54 2.37 9.81
C LEU A 11 -3.28 3.28 8.80
N VAL A 12 -4.59 3.35 8.91
CA VAL A 12 -5.42 4.21 8.04
C VAL A 12 -5.07 5.69 8.25
N ASN A 13 -4.87 6.11 9.50
CA ASN A 13 -4.50 7.50 9.79
C ASN A 13 -3.12 7.84 9.23
N ALA A 14 -2.16 6.92 9.30
CA ALA A 14 -0.84 7.13 8.69
C ALA A 14 -0.96 7.31 7.18
N ALA A 15 -1.81 6.53 6.52
CA ALA A 15 -2.07 6.68 5.08
C ALA A 15 -2.70 8.03 4.76
N LYS A 16 -3.68 8.46 5.57
CA LYS A 16 -4.31 9.78 5.39
C LYS A 16 -3.32 10.92 5.57
N HIS A 17 -2.43 10.80 6.54
CA HIS A 17 -1.41 11.81 6.76
C HIS A 17 -0.45 11.89 5.57
N ALA A 18 -0.11 10.75 4.99
CA ALA A 18 0.84 10.67 3.89
C ALA A 18 0.36 11.38 2.62
N TYR A 19 -0.94 11.29 2.28
CA TYR A 19 -1.41 11.89 1.03
C TYR A 19 -1.29 13.43 1.00
N LYS A 20 -1.13 14.06 2.15
CA LYS A 20 -0.93 15.52 2.21
C LYS A 20 0.33 15.96 1.50
N ASN A 21 1.32 15.07 1.41
CA ASN A 21 2.61 15.33 0.77
C ASN A 21 2.67 14.83 -0.67
N ALA A 22 1.60 14.28 -1.20
CA ALA A 22 1.58 13.72 -2.55
C ALA A 22 1.94 14.77 -3.60
N TYR A 23 2.73 14.35 -4.58
CA TYR A 23 3.05 15.19 -5.73
C TYR A 23 2.19 14.75 -6.90
N ALA A 24 1.06 15.43 -7.09
CA ALA A 24 0.05 15.05 -8.07
C ALA A 24 -0.42 16.24 -8.92
N PRO A 25 0.53 16.94 -9.61
CA PRO A 25 0.17 18.15 -10.36
C PRO A 25 -0.64 17.89 -11.63
N TYR A 26 -0.62 16.65 -12.13
CA TYR A 26 -1.28 16.30 -13.39
C TYR A 26 -2.71 15.79 -13.15
N SER A 27 -2.88 14.87 -12.23
CA SER A 27 -4.20 14.30 -11.92
C SER A 27 -4.96 15.06 -10.85
N ASN A 28 -4.24 15.78 -9.99
CA ASN A 28 -4.78 16.39 -8.78
C ASN A 28 -5.47 15.36 -7.86
N PHE A 29 -5.03 14.10 -7.94
CA PHE A 29 -5.55 12.99 -7.16
C PHE A 29 -4.46 12.51 -6.20
N ARG A 30 -4.61 12.86 -4.92
CA ARG A 30 -3.61 12.58 -3.89
C ARG A 30 -3.95 11.28 -3.19
N VAL A 31 -2.99 10.38 -3.18
CA VAL A 31 -3.12 9.06 -2.58
C VAL A 31 -2.05 8.89 -1.50
N GLY A 32 -2.44 8.33 -0.38
CA GLY A 32 -1.53 7.96 0.68
C GLY A 32 -1.66 6.49 1.00
N ALA A 33 -0.55 5.90 1.39
CA ALA A 33 -0.52 4.50 1.81
C ALA A 33 0.36 4.35 3.04
N ALA A 34 0.09 3.33 3.82
CA ALA A 34 0.94 2.96 4.94
C ALA A 34 0.99 1.44 5.03
N ILE A 35 2.15 0.92 5.44
CA ILE A 35 2.32 -0.50 5.69
C ILE A 35 2.70 -0.72 7.15
N LEU A 36 2.20 -1.82 7.69
CA LEU A 36 2.61 -2.35 8.98
C LEU A 36 3.37 -3.64 8.69
N ILE A 37 4.62 -3.70 9.11
CA ILE A 37 5.43 -4.90 8.94
C ILE A 37 5.42 -5.77 10.20
N GLU A 38 5.88 -7.00 10.08
CA GLU A 38 5.80 -7.96 11.19
C GLU A 38 6.56 -7.52 12.43
N SER A 39 7.61 -6.72 12.28
CA SER A 39 8.36 -6.16 13.42
C SER A 39 7.57 -5.13 14.23
N GLY A 40 6.44 -4.64 13.70
CA GLY A 40 5.63 -3.60 14.33
C GLY A 40 5.87 -2.19 13.81
N GLU A 41 6.87 -2.01 12.95
CA GLU A 41 7.15 -0.69 12.38
C GLU A 41 6.17 -0.35 11.27
N MET A 42 5.88 0.93 11.12
CA MET A 42 5.06 1.46 10.03
C MET A 42 5.89 2.33 9.11
N PHE A 43 5.60 2.21 7.81
CA PHE A 43 6.18 3.08 6.79
C PHE A 43 5.03 3.62 5.95
N SER A 44 5.13 4.87 5.54
CA SER A 44 4.09 5.50 4.73
C SER A 44 4.67 6.05 3.44
N GLY A 45 3.80 6.31 2.50
CA GLY A 45 4.17 6.89 1.21
C GLY A 45 2.99 7.56 0.55
N CYS A 46 3.29 8.35 -0.46
CA CYS A 46 2.30 9.05 -1.26
C CYS A 46 2.61 8.84 -2.73
N ASN A 47 1.64 9.15 -3.61
CA ASN A 47 1.90 9.08 -5.03
C ASN A 47 2.79 10.23 -5.47
N VAL A 48 3.68 9.93 -6.41
CA VAL A 48 4.62 10.88 -6.99
C VAL A 48 4.50 10.80 -8.50
N GLU A 49 3.87 11.82 -9.08
CA GLU A 49 3.63 11.87 -10.51
C GLU A 49 4.84 12.42 -11.26
N ASN A 50 4.85 12.15 -12.55
CA ASN A 50 5.90 12.63 -13.45
C ASN A 50 5.25 13.03 -14.77
N ALA A 51 5.80 14.04 -15.44
CA ALA A 51 5.37 14.41 -16.78
C ALA A 51 5.47 13.23 -17.75
N SER A 52 6.44 12.36 -17.53
CA SER A 52 6.48 11.05 -18.18
C SER A 52 5.64 10.09 -17.38
N TYR A 53 4.40 9.90 -17.78
CA TYR A 53 3.37 9.17 -17.02
C TYR A 53 3.81 7.76 -16.61
N GLY A 54 4.60 7.09 -17.42
CA GLY A 54 5.11 5.77 -17.10
C GLY A 54 6.05 5.73 -15.90
N LEU A 55 6.56 6.87 -15.46
CA LEU A 55 7.45 6.98 -14.30
C LEU A 55 6.72 7.38 -13.02
N THR A 56 5.42 7.62 -13.08
CA THR A 56 4.59 7.90 -11.90
C THR A 56 4.63 6.70 -10.96
N ASN A 57 4.83 6.97 -9.66
CA ASN A 57 4.87 5.92 -8.65
C ASN A 57 3.67 6.03 -7.72
N CYS A 58 3.00 4.91 -7.49
CA CYS A 58 1.85 4.84 -6.61
C CYS A 58 2.27 4.93 -5.14
N ALA A 59 1.36 5.41 -4.29
CA ALA A 59 1.59 5.56 -2.85
C ALA A 59 2.03 4.25 -2.19
N GLU A 60 1.41 3.14 -2.56
CA GLU A 60 1.71 1.83 -1.98
C GLU A 60 3.16 1.43 -2.23
N ARG A 61 3.64 1.62 -3.47
CA ARG A 61 5.04 1.29 -3.80
C ARG A 61 6.00 2.24 -3.11
N THR A 62 5.66 3.51 -2.99
CA THR A 62 6.49 4.47 -2.23
C THR A 62 6.68 4.01 -0.79
N ALA A 63 5.59 3.57 -0.13
CA ALA A 63 5.66 3.08 1.24
C ALA A 63 6.54 1.83 1.36
N ILE A 64 6.36 0.88 0.44
CA ILE A 64 7.13 -0.37 0.44
C ILE A 64 8.61 -0.11 0.17
N PHE A 65 8.91 0.72 -0.82
CA PHE A 65 10.29 1.03 -1.19
C PHE A 65 11.00 1.81 -0.08
N SER A 66 10.28 2.66 0.65
CA SER A 66 10.83 3.34 1.83
C SER A 66 11.24 2.34 2.90
N ALA A 67 10.42 1.33 3.16
CA ALA A 67 10.73 0.29 4.11
C ALA A 67 11.95 -0.52 3.68
N VAL A 68 12.01 -0.90 2.41
CA VAL A 68 13.15 -1.64 1.85
C VAL A 68 14.43 -0.84 1.97
N SER A 69 14.36 0.45 1.65
CA SER A 69 15.52 1.34 1.76
C SER A 69 16.02 1.48 3.20
N ALA A 70 15.10 1.51 4.16
CA ALA A 70 15.43 1.70 5.57
C ALA A 70 15.96 0.43 6.24
N LEU A 71 15.40 -0.74 5.90
CA LEU A 71 15.64 -1.98 6.64
C LEU A 71 16.35 -3.08 5.84
N GLY A 72 16.37 -2.97 4.53
CA GLY A 72 16.77 -4.07 3.64
C GLY A 72 15.58 -4.96 3.30
N GLY A 73 15.55 -5.45 2.06
CA GLY A 73 14.39 -6.19 1.52
C GLY A 73 14.05 -7.47 2.26
N THR A 74 15.05 -8.16 2.80
CA THR A 74 14.81 -9.41 3.53
C THR A 74 14.14 -9.20 4.89
N GLN A 75 14.14 -7.97 5.40
CA GLN A 75 13.53 -7.61 6.67
C GLN A 75 12.10 -7.08 6.51
N VAL A 76 11.66 -6.85 5.28
CA VAL A 76 10.33 -6.30 5.02
C VAL A 76 9.36 -7.44 4.78
N ARG A 77 8.50 -7.68 5.76
CA ARG A 77 7.39 -8.63 5.67
C ARG A 77 6.12 -7.89 6.03
N ILE A 78 5.30 -7.62 5.03
CA ILE A 78 4.10 -6.80 5.20
C ILE A 78 3.00 -7.63 5.85
N ARG A 79 2.54 -7.18 7.00
CA ARG A 79 1.40 -7.74 7.70
C ARG A 79 0.10 -7.12 7.21
N ALA A 80 0.11 -5.81 6.94
CA ALA A 80 -1.06 -5.08 6.45
C ALA A 80 -0.65 -3.83 5.69
N LEU A 81 -1.51 -3.40 4.78
CA LEU A 81 -1.36 -2.17 4.02
C LEU A 81 -2.70 -1.43 3.99
N ALA A 82 -2.66 -0.11 4.15
CA ALA A 82 -3.81 0.75 3.95
C ALA A 82 -3.51 1.76 2.83
N VAL A 83 -4.50 2.02 1.99
CA VAL A 83 -4.40 3.02 0.94
C VAL A 83 -5.68 3.84 0.91
N VAL A 84 -5.54 5.16 0.92
CA VAL A 84 -6.65 6.12 0.92
C VAL A 84 -6.32 7.29 0.00
N ASN A 85 -7.34 8.06 -0.35
CA ASN A 85 -7.16 9.24 -1.20
C ASN A 85 -7.94 10.43 -0.64
N ASP A 86 -7.61 11.63 -1.13
CA ASP A 86 -8.19 12.88 -0.63
C ASP A 86 -9.55 13.23 -1.24
N ARG A 87 -10.05 12.41 -2.17
CA ARG A 87 -11.37 12.59 -2.78
C ARG A 87 -12.44 11.67 -2.21
N GLY A 88 -12.06 10.73 -1.36
CA GLY A 88 -12.98 9.76 -0.80
C GLY A 88 -13.60 8.83 -1.83
N VAL A 89 -12.95 8.61 -2.97
CA VAL A 89 -13.47 7.71 -4.01
C VAL A 89 -12.99 6.28 -3.78
N ALA A 90 -13.82 5.32 -4.15
CA ALA A 90 -13.46 3.91 -4.03
C ALA A 90 -12.25 3.61 -4.92
N CYS A 91 -11.21 3.04 -4.33
CA CYS A 91 -9.96 2.78 -5.02
C CYS A 91 -9.15 1.69 -4.32
N SER A 92 -9.17 0.48 -4.85
CA SER A 92 -8.29 -0.59 -4.39
C SER A 92 -6.91 -0.43 -5.05
N PRO A 93 -5.87 -1.10 -4.51
CA PRO A 93 -4.54 -1.04 -5.13
C PRO A 93 -4.55 -1.49 -6.58
N CYS A 94 -3.80 -0.79 -7.44
CA CYS A 94 -3.69 -1.19 -8.85
C CYS A 94 -2.95 -2.52 -9.00
N GLY A 95 -3.01 -3.11 -10.19
CA GLY A 95 -2.38 -4.42 -10.43
C GLY A 95 -0.89 -4.44 -10.16
N ALA A 96 -0.17 -3.40 -10.57
CA ALA A 96 1.27 -3.29 -10.30
C ALA A 96 1.56 -3.25 -8.80
N CYS A 97 0.77 -2.51 -8.04
CA CYS A 97 0.93 -2.44 -6.58
C CYS A 97 0.62 -3.78 -5.92
N ARG A 98 -0.41 -4.49 -6.40
CA ARG A 98 -0.73 -5.82 -5.89
C ARG A 98 0.43 -6.79 -6.08
N GLN A 99 1.10 -6.74 -7.22
CA GLN A 99 2.26 -7.57 -7.50
C GLN A 99 3.42 -7.24 -6.57
N VAL A 100 3.69 -5.96 -6.34
CA VAL A 100 4.75 -5.53 -5.43
C VAL A 100 4.44 -5.92 -3.98
N ILE A 101 3.18 -5.74 -3.53
CA ILE A 101 2.75 -6.17 -2.20
C ILE A 101 2.97 -7.67 -2.04
N SER A 102 2.63 -8.45 -3.06
CA SER A 102 2.77 -9.90 -3.06
C SER A 102 4.20 -10.36 -2.78
N GLU A 103 5.19 -9.64 -3.29
CA GLU A 103 6.60 -9.97 -3.08
C GLU A 103 6.98 -9.91 -1.59
N PHE A 104 6.41 -8.96 -0.86
CA PHE A 104 6.79 -8.71 0.54
C PHE A 104 5.71 -9.11 1.54
N GLY A 105 4.54 -9.51 1.09
CA GLY A 105 3.44 -9.84 2.00
C GLY A 105 2.29 -10.56 1.31
N ALA A 106 2.53 -11.80 0.86
CA ALA A 106 1.50 -12.60 0.19
C ALA A 106 0.26 -12.82 1.06
N GLY A 107 0.42 -12.82 2.38
CA GLY A 107 -0.68 -12.98 3.34
C GLY A 107 -1.18 -11.67 3.94
N ALA A 108 -0.79 -10.51 3.39
CA ALA A 108 -1.14 -9.23 3.97
C ALA A 108 -2.64 -8.94 3.93
N GLU A 109 -3.13 -8.26 4.97
CA GLU A 109 -4.44 -7.64 4.94
C GLU A 109 -4.34 -6.31 4.20
N VAL A 110 -5.35 -5.99 3.39
CA VAL A 110 -5.37 -4.75 2.62
C VAL A 110 -6.63 -3.97 2.97
N PHE A 111 -6.43 -2.73 3.41
CA PHE A 111 -7.50 -1.79 3.74
C PHE A 111 -7.53 -0.69 2.69
N TYR A 112 -8.69 -0.46 2.10
CA TYR A 112 -8.82 0.52 1.02
C TYR A 112 -10.21 1.15 1.05
N LEU A 113 -10.35 2.29 0.39
CA LEU A 113 -11.66 2.93 0.26
C LEU A 113 -12.52 2.15 -0.72
N GLY A 114 -13.66 1.67 -0.23
CA GLY A 114 -14.70 1.09 -1.04
C GLY A 114 -15.90 2.03 -1.14
N PRO A 115 -17.00 1.59 -1.77
CA PRO A 115 -18.18 2.45 -1.93
C PRO A 115 -18.81 2.91 -0.62
N ARG A 116 -18.59 2.18 0.47
CA ARG A 116 -19.22 2.45 1.77
C ARG A 116 -18.21 2.83 2.86
N GLY A 117 -16.99 3.19 2.49
CA GLY A 117 -15.93 3.51 3.43
C GLY A 117 -14.79 2.52 3.35
N ILE A 118 -14.03 2.40 4.43
CA ILE A 118 -12.87 1.50 4.47
C ILE A 118 -13.33 0.05 4.40
N GLN A 119 -12.82 -0.68 3.42
CA GLN A 119 -13.04 -2.11 3.25
C GLN A 119 -11.77 -2.87 3.57
N ARG A 120 -11.93 -4.11 4.01
CA ARG A 120 -10.83 -5.02 4.27
C ARG A 120 -10.89 -6.20 3.31
N SER A 121 -9.75 -6.51 2.73
CA SER A 121 -9.56 -7.70 1.91
C SER A 121 -8.21 -8.32 2.23
N SER A 122 -7.93 -9.48 1.67
CA SER A 122 -6.59 -10.06 1.72
C SER A 122 -5.92 -9.88 0.37
N LEU A 123 -4.60 -9.87 0.35
CA LEU A 123 -3.89 -9.81 -0.92
C LEU A 123 -4.20 -11.04 -1.79
N ARG A 124 -4.39 -12.21 -1.17
CA ARG A 124 -4.75 -13.43 -1.90
C ARG A 124 -6.06 -13.28 -2.65
N GLU A 125 -7.02 -12.58 -2.07
CA GLU A 125 -8.29 -12.29 -2.74
C GLU A 125 -8.13 -11.28 -3.87
N LEU A 126 -7.23 -10.30 -3.70
CA LEU A 126 -6.99 -9.25 -4.69
C LEU A 126 -6.07 -9.69 -5.84
N LEU A 127 -5.26 -10.72 -5.61
CA LEU A 127 -4.31 -11.22 -6.60
C LEU A 127 -4.25 -12.75 -6.51
N PRO A 128 -5.31 -13.45 -6.95
CA PRO A 128 -5.35 -14.90 -6.90
C PRO A 128 -4.32 -15.52 -7.86
N ASP A 129 -3.76 -16.67 -7.47
CA ASP A 129 -2.81 -17.43 -8.29
C ASP A 129 -1.66 -16.57 -8.82
N CYS A 130 -1.13 -15.70 -7.96
CA CYS A 130 -0.16 -14.70 -8.39
C CYS A 130 1.20 -15.32 -8.76
N PHE A 131 1.89 -14.65 -9.68
CA PHE A 131 3.28 -14.95 -10.00
C PHE A 131 4.15 -14.57 -8.80
N GLY A 132 5.02 -15.45 -8.37
CA GLY A 132 5.90 -15.22 -7.22
C GLY A 132 7.22 -15.96 -7.36
N SER A 133 8.04 -15.92 -6.30
CA SER A 133 9.35 -16.57 -6.33
C SER A 133 9.26 -18.06 -6.57
N GLU A 134 8.20 -18.72 -6.12
CA GLU A 134 7.98 -20.14 -6.39
C GLU A 134 7.84 -20.43 -7.89
N SER A 135 7.36 -19.46 -8.66
CA SER A 135 7.21 -19.60 -10.11
C SER A 135 8.55 -19.67 -10.84
N LEU A 136 9.61 -19.22 -10.17
CA LEU A 136 10.98 -19.20 -10.71
C LEU A 136 11.84 -20.35 -10.18
N ALA A 137 11.31 -21.11 -9.25
CA ALA A 137 12.04 -22.20 -8.60
C ALA A 137 12.20 -23.42 -9.53
#